data_882dfc7e5d2197ad456c8c20935997d1
#
_entry.id   882dfc7e5d2197ad456c8c20935997d1
#
_cell.length_a   1.000
_cell.length_b   1.000
_cell.length_c   1.000
_cell.angle_alpha   90.00
_cell.angle_beta   90.00
_cell.angle_gamma   90.00
#
_symmetry.space_group_name_H-M   'P 1'
#
loop_
_entity.id
_entity.type
_entity.pdbx_description
1 polymer ?
#
loop_
_entity_poly.entity_id
_entity_poly.type
_entity_poly.pdbx_seq_one_letter_code
_entity_poly.pdbx_strand_id
1 'polypeptide(L)'
;MDRTCSLRTPYTSLRSVFAAPLRTIDLTKHDKEQPQMQAAHHPRQCNRRPPAWLLLLLLVPLLASAGQPLRVAVISDLNGNYGTTRYEATVDGAISRIIALQPDLVISTGDMVAGQRRPHLGRTEVEQMWKAFHTHVSEPLQAAGIPLVVTPGNHDASAYDGFDLERTIFGEQWLPRRPVVRFIDDTGYPFQYAFSFGDILFIALDATTVGRLPETEMTWLRQLLATHGPDYQRRVVFSHLPLWPFARGREREFIGDPVLQALLEKAGVELYLSGHHHAFYPGVSGGVTFVGQACLGAGPRRLIGTENRSPRSFTLLEFPAEDIRVTAFEAPHFQSQVDWSLLPEYIHSSAAELLRADLAQGVAIRPGTTVTRPLSH
;
A
#
# COMPACT_ATOMS: atom_id res chain seq x y z
N MET A 1 0.70 -50.64 -39.30
CA MET A 1 1.45 -49.90 -40.35
C MET A 1 1.82 -48.59 -39.73
N ASP A 2 2.79 -48.59 -38.95
CA ASP A 2 4.17 -48.11 -39.09
C ASP A 2 4.36 -46.86 -39.96
N ARG A 3 4.78 -45.76 -39.32
CA ARG A 3 6.04 -45.06 -39.59
C ARG A 3 6.25 -43.91 -38.61
N THR A 4 7.19 -44.16 -37.71
CA THR A 4 7.99 -43.16 -36.96
C THR A 4 8.74 -42.22 -37.88
N CYS A 5 8.82 -40.95 -37.54
CA CYS A 5 9.95 -40.10 -37.94
C CYS A 5 10.31 -39.10 -36.81
N SER A 6 11.44 -39.41 -36.22
CA SER A 6 12.18 -38.62 -35.26
C SER A 6 13.05 -37.61 -36.03
N LEU A 7 13.04 -36.33 -35.62
CA LEU A 7 14.14 -35.40 -35.95
C LEU A 7 14.53 -34.60 -34.68
N ARG A 8 15.68 -35.01 -34.16
CA ARG A 8 16.49 -34.22 -33.20
C ARG A 8 17.30 -33.24 -34.00
N THR A 9 17.40 -32.01 -33.49
CA THR A 9 18.51 -31.11 -33.82
C THR A 9 19.05 -30.44 -32.56
N PRO A 10 20.34 -30.13 -32.50
CA PRO A 10 21.08 -30.05 -31.25
C PRO A 10 21.27 -28.64 -30.73
N TYR A 11 21.41 -28.57 -29.42
CA TYR A 11 21.91 -27.45 -28.66
C TYR A 11 23.36 -27.16 -29.05
N THR A 12 23.68 -25.93 -29.46
CA THR A 12 25.04 -25.41 -29.53
C THR A 12 25.26 -24.39 -28.41
N SER A 13 26.15 -24.77 -27.52
CA SER A 13 26.72 -23.92 -26.47
C SER A 13 27.67 -22.89 -27.11
N LEU A 14 27.53 -21.63 -26.70
CA LEU A 14 28.61 -20.65 -26.87
C LEU A 14 29.09 -20.23 -25.47
N ARG A 15 30.29 -20.75 -25.16
CA ARG A 15 31.14 -20.31 -24.04
C ARG A 15 32.11 -19.26 -24.57
N SER A 16 32.42 -18.33 -23.64
CA SER A 16 33.65 -17.55 -23.47
C SER A 16 33.91 -16.47 -24.52
N VAL A 17 34.33 -15.27 -24.12
CA VAL A 17 35.64 -14.83 -23.64
C VAL A 17 35.54 -13.33 -23.31
N PHE A 18 35.99 -12.88 -22.18
CA PHE A 18 36.96 -11.81 -21.98
C PHE A 18 37.18 -11.56 -20.48
N ALA A 19 38.32 -12.05 -20.05
CA ALA A 19 38.98 -11.63 -18.81
C ALA A 19 39.99 -10.54 -19.18
N ALA A 20 40.03 -9.46 -18.43
CA ALA A 20 41.17 -8.50 -18.45
C ALA A 20 41.61 -8.23 -17.00
N PRO A 21 42.91 -8.09 -16.72
CA PRO A 21 43.47 -8.29 -15.40
C PRO A 21 43.52 -7.04 -14.52
N LEU A 22 43.41 -7.29 -13.23
CA LEU A 22 43.66 -6.37 -12.12
C LEU A 22 45.12 -5.89 -12.10
N ARG A 23 45.35 -4.58 -12.11
CA ARG A 23 46.63 -3.98 -11.75
C ARG A 23 46.68 -3.73 -10.24
N THR A 24 47.58 -4.44 -9.61
CA THR A 24 48.10 -4.20 -8.27
C THR A 24 48.97 -2.94 -8.28
N ILE A 25 48.70 -1.99 -7.41
CA ILE A 25 49.60 -0.87 -7.11
C ILE A 25 50.24 -1.15 -5.76
N ASP A 26 51.53 -1.36 -5.82
CA ASP A 26 52.46 -1.54 -4.70
C ASP A 26 52.84 -0.16 -4.14
N LEU A 27 52.65 0.08 -2.86
CA LEU A 27 53.09 1.26 -2.13
C LEU A 27 53.99 0.82 -0.98
N THR A 28 55.29 0.67 -1.27
CA THR A 28 56.34 0.71 -0.25
C THR A 28 57.41 1.71 -0.61
N LYS A 29 57.79 2.49 0.42
CA LYS A 29 59.01 3.31 0.59
C LYS A 29 58.94 4.80 0.31
N HIS A 30 59.12 5.58 1.37
CA HIS A 30 60.28 6.35 1.77
C HIS A 30 59.99 7.09 3.08
N ASP A 31 60.66 6.78 4.15
CA ASP A 31 61.85 7.29 4.82
C ASP A 31 61.86 8.77 5.20
N LYS A 32 61.92 8.93 6.55
CA LYS A 32 62.65 9.83 7.40
C LYS A 32 62.86 11.30 7.00
N GLU A 33 62.45 12.15 7.95
CA GLU A 33 63.39 13.07 8.63
C GLU A 33 62.65 13.79 9.78
N GLN A 34 63.23 13.64 10.99
CA GLN A 34 63.01 14.56 12.12
C GLN A 34 64.05 15.67 12.04
N PRO A 35 63.78 16.86 12.57
CA PRO A 35 64.74 17.50 13.42
C PRO A 35 64.23 17.80 14.85
N GLN A 36 65.08 17.52 15.78
CA GLN A 36 65.05 17.98 17.15
C GLN A 36 65.37 19.46 17.28
N MET A 37 64.92 20.00 18.36
CA MET A 37 65.52 21.04 19.28
C MET A 37 64.51 22.16 19.56
N GLN A 38 64.27 22.70 20.70
CA GLN A 38 65.00 22.86 21.95
C GLN A 38 64.05 23.45 23.03
N ALA A 39 64.38 23.20 24.26
CA ALA A 39 63.68 23.60 25.45
C ALA A 39 63.67 25.12 25.72
N ALA A 40 62.72 25.48 26.57
CA ALA A 40 62.77 26.42 27.66
C ALA A 40 61.67 27.53 27.58
N HIS A 41 60.75 27.50 28.48
CA HIS A 41 60.55 28.44 29.56
C HIS A 41 59.21 28.26 30.26
N HIS A 42 59.24 27.94 31.54
CA HIS A 42 58.06 28.14 32.41
C HIS A 42 57.72 29.61 32.53
N PRO A 43 56.44 29.92 32.58
CA PRO A 43 55.97 30.77 33.64
C PRO A 43 54.66 30.32 34.32
N ARG A 44 54.76 30.28 35.62
CA ARG A 44 53.76 30.64 36.61
C ARG A 44 52.29 30.24 36.40
N GLN A 45 51.89 29.22 37.16
CA GLN A 45 50.51 28.95 37.52
C GLN A 45 49.80 30.19 38.07
N CYS A 46 48.79 30.65 37.34
CA CYS A 46 47.81 31.60 37.86
C CYS A 46 46.53 30.79 38.16
N ASN A 47 46.37 30.44 39.44
CA ASN A 47 45.22 29.72 39.99
C ASN A 47 44.02 30.69 40.01
N ARG A 48 43.28 30.77 38.90
CA ARG A 48 41.94 31.41 38.88
C ARG A 48 40.91 30.31 38.91
N ARG A 49 40.30 30.08 40.05
CA ARG A 49 39.08 29.26 40.19
C ARG A 49 37.97 29.93 39.35
N PRO A 50 37.29 29.24 38.46
CA PRO A 50 36.12 29.83 37.79
C PRO A 50 35.00 29.99 38.82
N PRO A 51 34.20 31.07 38.73
CA PRO A 51 33.10 31.31 39.64
C PRO A 51 32.02 30.23 39.48
N ALA A 52 31.53 29.74 40.61
CA ALA A 52 30.63 28.58 40.76
C ALA A 52 29.17 28.76 40.24
N TRP A 53 28.94 29.74 39.39
CA TRP A 53 27.57 30.02 38.88
C TRP A 53 27.39 29.78 37.37
N LEU A 54 28.30 29.12 36.69
CA LEU A 54 28.25 28.87 35.25
C LEU A 54 27.97 27.40 34.91
N LEU A 55 27.25 26.66 35.77
CA LEU A 55 26.71 25.33 35.50
C LEU A 55 25.18 25.33 35.72
N LEU A 56 24.50 26.33 35.17
CA LEU A 56 23.11 26.18 34.83
C LEU A 56 23.08 25.50 33.46
N LEU A 57 23.27 24.16 33.46
CA LEU A 57 22.88 23.28 32.37
C LEU A 57 21.39 23.55 32.15
N LEU A 58 21.07 24.31 31.10
CA LEU A 58 19.77 24.31 30.47
C LEU A 58 19.41 22.86 30.15
N LEU A 59 18.73 22.20 31.08
CA LEU A 59 17.86 21.07 30.76
C LEU A 59 16.73 21.67 29.91
N VAL A 60 17.04 21.89 28.62
CA VAL A 60 16.00 22.00 27.59
C VAL A 60 15.40 20.58 27.57
N PRO A 61 14.15 20.40 28.01
CA PRO A 61 13.52 19.11 27.77
C PRO A 61 13.61 18.94 26.25
N LEU A 62 14.28 17.91 25.77
CA LEU A 62 14.01 17.36 24.45
C LEU A 62 12.53 16.97 24.48
N LEU A 63 11.67 17.93 24.20
CA LEU A 63 10.35 17.62 23.68
C LEU A 63 10.66 16.89 22.38
N ALA A 64 10.68 15.56 22.46
CA ALA A 64 10.59 14.73 21.28
C ALA A 64 9.38 15.29 20.55
N SER A 65 9.63 15.98 19.44
CA SER A 65 8.58 16.38 18.52
C SER A 65 7.94 15.05 18.11
N ALA A 66 6.82 14.72 18.74
CA ALA A 66 6.01 13.61 18.31
C ALA A 66 5.72 13.90 16.83
N GLY A 67 6.40 13.19 15.92
CA GLY A 67 6.24 13.35 14.49
C GLY A 67 4.74 13.27 14.19
N GLN A 68 4.28 14.08 13.25
CA GLN A 68 2.89 14.01 12.83
C GLN A 68 2.58 12.56 12.44
N PRO A 69 1.42 12.01 12.84
CA PRO A 69 1.06 10.64 12.49
C PRO A 69 1.07 10.46 10.96
N LEU A 70 1.56 9.31 10.51
CA LEU A 70 1.49 8.94 9.11
C LEU A 70 0.04 8.96 8.65
N ARG A 71 -0.21 9.54 7.48
CA ARG A 71 -1.54 9.66 6.87
C ARG A 71 -1.56 9.00 5.51
N VAL A 72 -2.44 8.03 5.34
CA VAL A 72 -2.59 7.26 4.11
C VAL A 72 -4.02 7.41 3.60
N ALA A 73 -4.19 7.94 2.39
CA ALA A 73 -5.50 7.92 1.74
C ALA A 73 -5.65 6.62 0.94
N VAL A 74 -6.83 6.01 1.02
CA VAL A 74 -7.16 4.78 0.30
C VAL A 74 -8.32 5.05 -0.66
N ILE A 75 -8.11 4.74 -1.93
CA ILE A 75 -9.09 4.86 -3.01
C ILE A 75 -9.35 3.49 -3.63
N SER A 76 -10.53 3.27 -4.18
CA SER A 76 -10.92 2.02 -4.81
C SER A 76 -12.00 2.20 -5.85
N ASP A 77 -12.07 1.25 -6.80
CA ASP A 77 -13.21 1.09 -7.70
C ASP A 77 -13.59 2.41 -8.39
N LEU A 78 -12.61 2.99 -9.10
CA LEU A 78 -12.73 4.27 -9.78
C LEU A 78 -13.37 4.15 -11.16
N ASN A 79 -13.40 2.92 -11.68
CA ASN A 79 -13.87 2.60 -13.01
C ASN A 79 -15.38 2.86 -13.21
N GLY A 80 -15.77 3.07 -14.47
CA GLY A 80 -17.15 3.14 -14.90
C GLY A 80 -17.58 1.89 -15.68
N ASN A 81 -18.40 2.09 -16.73
CA ASN A 81 -18.82 1.01 -17.62
C ASN A 81 -17.64 0.43 -18.41
N TYR A 82 -17.70 -0.87 -18.71
CA TYR A 82 -16.66 -1.59 -19.46
C TYR A 82 -16.15 -0.87 -20.71
N GLY A 83 -14.86 -0.67 -20.80
CA GLY A 83 -14.19 -0.01 -21.91
C GLY A 83 -14.29 1.53 -21.91
N THR A 84 -14.89 2.14 -20.87
CA THR A 84 -14.95 3.60 -20.79
C THR A 84 -13.61 4.22 -20.42
N THR A 85 -13.38 5.41 -21.01
CA THR A 85 -12.27 6.30 -20.63
C THR A 85 -12.77 7.50 -19.81
N ARG A 86 -14.06 7.51 -19.42
CA ARG A 86 -14.67 8.61 -18.68
C ARG A 86 -14.74 8.26 -17.21
N TYR A 87 -14.33 9.19 -16.37
CA TYR A 87 -14.47 9.12 -14.93
C TYR A 87 -15.66 9.98 -14.48
N GLU A 88 -16.32 9.54 -13.42
CA GLU A 88 -17.33 10.32 -12.73
C GLU A 88 -16.68 11.55 -12.08
N ALA A 89 -17.40 12.68 -12.03
CA ALA A 89 -16.92 13.90 -11.38
C ALA A 89 -16.54 13.68 -9.89
N THR A 90 -17.08 12.64 -9.26
CA THR A 90 -16.74 12.23 -7.91
C THR A 90 -15.28 11.78 -7.80
N VAL A 91 -14.68 11.20 -8.85
CA VAL A 91 -13.26 10.82 -8.87
C VAL A 91 -12.38 12.06 -8.79
N ASP A 92 -12.62 13.05 -9.68
CA ASP A 92 -11.86 14.31 -9.69
C ASP A 92 -12.02 15.07 -8.36
N GLY A 93 -13.26 15.09 -7.82
CA GLY A 93 -13.55 15.68 -6.51
C GLY A 93 -12.79 15.00 -5.35
N ALA A 94 -12.73 13.66 -5.36
CA ALA A 94 -11.99 12.91 -4.38
C ALA A 94 -10.47 13.19 -4.46
N ILE A 95 -9.90 13.14 -5.68
CA ILE A 95 -8.47 13.43 -5.88
C ILE A 95 -8.13 14.86 -5.44
N SER A 96 -8.96 15.84 -5.81
CA SER A 96 -8.78 17.22 -5.37
C SER A 96 -8.81 17.35 -3.83
N ARG A 97 -9.74 16.64 -3.18
CA ARG A 97 -9.84 16.64 -1.72
C ARG A 97 -8.66 15.92 -1.06
N ILE A 98 -8.21 14.80 -1.61
CA ILE A 98 -7.01 14.08 -1.13
C ILE A 98 -5.78 14.99 -1.19
N ILE A 99 -5.57 15.67 -2.32
CA ILE A 99 -4.47 16.63 -2.47
C ILE A 99 -4.56 17.74 -1.42
N ALA A 100 -5.76 18.29 -1.17
CA ALA A 100 -5.97 19.32 -0.14
C ALA A 100 -5.72 18.79 1.29
N LEU A 101 -5.91 17.50 1.54
CA LEU A 101 -5.62 16.87 2.82
C LEU A 101 -4.13 16.58 3.01
N GLN A 102 -3.33 16.55 1.94
CA GLN A 102 -1.90 16.26 1.94
C GLN A 102 -1.53 14.99 2.73
N PRO A 103 -2.05 13.80 2.35
CA PRO A 103 -1.58 12.56 2.92
C PRO A 103 -0.13 12.30 2.50
N ASP A 104 0.55 11.46 3.27
CA ASP A 104 1.92 11.06 2.97
C ASP A 104 1.97 10.00 1.85
N LEU A 105 0.86 9.27 1.63
CA LEU A 105 0.74 8.18 0.67
C LEU A 105 -0.72 8.04 0.21
N VAL A 106 -0.92 7.62 -1.04
CA VAL A 106 -2.21 7.10 -1.54
C VAL A 106 -2.05 5.63 -1.90
N ILE A 107 -3.00 4.79 -1.47
CA ILE A 107 -3.12 3.39 -1.86
C ILE A 107 -4.39 3.24 -2.71
N SER A 108 -4.27 2.63 -3.90
CA SER A 108 -5.42 2.15 -4.67
C SER A 108 -5.57 0.64 -4.47
N THR A 109 -6.75 0.22 -4.03
CA THR A 109 -7.09 -1.20 -3.88
C THR A 109 -7.68 -1.81 -5.16
N GLY A 110 -7.39 -1.21 -6.33
CA GLY A 110 -7.72 -1.77 -7.64
C GLY A 110 -8.99 -1.22 -8.25
N ASP A 111 -9.33 -1.77 -9.42
CA ASP A 111 -10.42 -1.34 -10.31
C ASP A 111 -10.29 0.15 -10.69
N MET A 112 -9.08 0.48 -11.15
CA MET A 112 -8.70 1.81 -11.62
C MET A 112 -9.23 2.09 -13.02
N VAL A 113 -9.26 1.07 -13.89
CA VAL A 113 -9.78 1.13 -15.27
C VAL A 113 -10.91 0.13 -15.49
N ALA A 114 -11.62 0.24 -16.59
CA ALA A 114 -12.86 -0.49 -16.85
C ALA A 114 -12.67 -1.68 -17.84
N GLY A 115 -11.66 -2.51 -17.59
CA GLY A 115 -11.40 -3.71 -18.37
C GLY A 115 -12.31 -4.88 -18.05
N GLN A 116 -11.83 -6.10 -18.31
CA GLN A 116 -12.54 -7.38 -18.07
C GLN A 116 -13.85 -7.54 -18.90
N ARG A 117 -13.92 -6.87 -20.05
CA ARG A 117 -15.07 -6.98 -20.95
C ARG A 117 -15.00 -8.22 -21.84
N ARG A 118 -16.15 -8.78 -22.17
CA ARG A 118 -16.30 -9.80 -23.23
C ARG A 118 -17.29 -9.29 -24.30
N PRO A 119 -16.95 -9.35 -25.62
CA PRO A 119 -15.65 -9.77 -26.17
C PRO A 119 -14.51 -8.89 -25.65
N HIS A 120 -13.28 -9.47 -25.60
CA HIS A 120 -12.11 -8.84 -25.00
C HIS A 120 -11.78 -7.50 -25.67
N LEU A 121 -11.28 -6.56 -24.89
CA LEU A 121 -10.77 -5.27 -25.36
C LEU A 121 -9.46 -5.44 -26.11
N GLY A 122 -9.24 -4.62 -27.15
CA GLY A 122 -7.95 -4.54 -27.81
C GLY A 122 -6.94 -3.69 -27.03
N ARG A 123 -5.64 -3.87 -27.33
CA ARG A 123 -4.54 -3.13 -26.67
C ARG A 123 -4.80 -1.62 -26.64
N THR A 124 -5.18 -1.03 -27.80
CA THR A 124 -5.42 0.41 -27.91
C THR A 124 -6.54 0.90 -26.98
N GLU A 125 -7.61 0.12 -26.83
CA GLU A 125 -8.73 0.47 -25.93
C GLU A 125 -8.24 0.46 -24.47
N VAL A 126 -7.49 -0.58 -24.06
CA VAL A 126 -6.96 -0.70 -22.70
C VAL A 126 -5.94 0.41 -22.40
N GLU A 127 -5.03 0.71 -23.31
CA GLU A 127 -4.07 1.81 -23.17
C GLU A 127 -4.74 3.18 -23.08
N GLN A 128 -5.86 3.40 -23.81
CA GLN A 128 -6.65 4.64 -23.70
C GLN A 128 -7.32 4.77 -22.33
N MET A 129 -7.80 3.67 -21.74
CA MET A 129 -8.32 3.68 -20.37
C MET A 129 -7.25 4.06 -19.37
N TRP A 130 -6.05 3.47 -19.48
CA TRP A 130 -4.92 3.83 -18.61
C TRP A 130 -4.48 5.28 -18.78
N LYS A 131 -4.43 5.78 -20.01
CA LYS A 131 -4.16 7.20 -20.25
C LYS A 131 -5.15 8.09 -19.52
N ALA A 132 -6.43 7.76 -19.58
CA ALA A 132 -7.47 8.52 -18.87
C ALA A 132 -7.26 8.43 -17.35
N PHE A 133 -6.99 7.24 -16.80
CA PHE A 133 -6.66 7.08 -15.37
C PHE A 133 -5.50 7.97 -14.95
N HIS A 134 -4.41 7.96 -15.72
CA HIS A 134 -3.26 8.79 -15.38
C HIS A 134 -3.61 10.26 -15.37
N THR A 135 -4.36 10.74 -16.36
CA THR A 135 -4.80 12.15 -16.44
C THR A 135 -5.66 12.57 -15.24
N HIS A 136 -6.59 11.72 -14.80
CA HIS A 136 -7.53 12.05 -13.72
C HIS A 136 -6.97 11.79 -12.32
N VAL A 137 -6.03 10.85 -12.17
CA VAL A 137 -5.61 10.36 -10.85
C VAL A 137 -4.11 10.46 -10.63
N SER A 138 -3.29 9.70 -11.37
CA SER A 138 -1.88 9.58 -11.01
C SER A 138 -1.06 10.84 -11.31
N GLU A 139 -1.32 11.55 -12.40
CA GLU A 139 -0.63 12.80 -12.73
C GLU A 139 -0.94 13.94 -11.74
N PRO A 140 -2.20 14.19 -11.32
CA PRO A 140 -2.50 15.15 -10.26
C PRO A 140 -1.83 14.83 -8.93
N LEU A 141 -1.84 13.55 -8.49
CA LEU A 141 -1.17 13.12 -7.27
C LEU A 141 0.35 13.31 -7.37
N GLN A 142 0.94 12.93 -8.50
CA GLN A 142 2.37 13.12 -8.76
C GLN A 142 2.75 14.60 -8.76
N ALA A 143 1.95 15.46 -9.38
CA ALA A 143 2.17 16.91 -9.38
C ALA A 143 2.10 17.52 -7.96
N ALA A 144 1.31 16.91 -7.08
CA ALA A 144 1.22 17.28 -5.66
C ALA A 144 2.33 16.65 -4.80
N GLY A 145 3.23 15.83 -5.39
CA GLY A 145 4.29 15.14 -4.66
C GLY A 145 3.82 13.96 -3.79
N ILE A 146 2.61 13.46 -4.03
CA ILE A 146 2.01 12.37 -3.24
C ILE A 146 2.23 11.03 -3.96
N PRO A 147 2.97 10.07 -3.37
CA PRO A 147 3.18 8.77 -3.97
C PRO A 147 1.85 7.99 -4.08
N LEU A 148 1.65 7.30 -5.22
CA LEU A 148 0.52 6.40 -5.44
C LEU A 148 1.04 4.96 -5.50
N VAL A 149 0.53 4.12 -4.61
CA VAL A 149 0.78 2.68 -4.53
C VAL A 149 -0.48 1.95 -4.98
N VAL A 150 -0.35 0.85 -5.69
CA VAL A 150 -1.50 0.17 -6.29
C VAL A 150 -1.45 -1.34 -6.06
N THR A 151 -2.62 -1.99 -6.05
CA THR A 151 -2.78 -3.42 -6.31
C THR A 151 -3.72 -3.59 -7.50
N PRO A 152 -3.58 -4.64 -8.32
CA PRO A 152 -4.49 -4.84 -9.44
C PRO A 152 -5.91 -5.16 -8.96
N GLY A 153 -6.91 -4.57 -9.63
CA GLY A 153 -8.30 -5.02 -9.57
C GLY A 153 -8.63 -6.02 -10.68
N ASN A 154 -9.79 -6.66 -10.59
CA ASN A 154 -10.20 -7.60 -11.63
C ASN A 154 -10.50 -6.91 -12.96
N HIS A 155 -10.87 -5.63 -12.95
CA HIS A 155 -11.03 -4.82 -14.16
C HIS A 155 -9.72 -4.22 -14.68
N ASP A 156 -8.66 -4.24 -13.89
CA ASP A 156 -7.33 -3.75 -14.29
C ASP A 156 -6.48 -4.84 -14.92
N ALA A 157 -6.46 -6.01 -14.27
CA ALA A 157 -5.53 -7.09 -14.58
C ALA A 157 -6.05 -8.45 -14.05
N SER A 158 -7.23 -8.85 -14.50
CA SER A 158 -7.83 -10.14 -14.10
C SER A 158 -6.88 -11.31 -14.30
N ALA A 159 -6.78 -12.18 -13.30
CA ALA A 159 -6.08 -13.46 -13.42
C ALA A 159 -6.96 -14.58 -13.97
N TYR A 160 -8.20 -14.30 -14.39
CA TYR A 160 -9.01 -15.26 -15.14
C TYR A 160 -8.48 -15.44 -16.57
N ASP A 161 -8.65 -16.64 -17.10
CA ASP A 161 -8.22 -16.99 -18.46
C ASP A 161 -8.75 -16.02 -19.52
N GLY A 162 -7.85 -15.59 -20.40
CA GLY A 162 -8.13 -14.72 -21.54
C GLY A 162 -7.95 -13.22 -21.27
N PHE A 163 -7.53 -12.82 -20.08
CA PHE A 163 -7.24 -11.44 -19.73
C PHE A 163 -5.73 -11.11 -19.63
N ASP A 164 -4.87 -11.98 -20.19
CA ASP A 164 -3.40 -11.83 -20.15
C ASP A 164 -2.92 -10.51 -20.76
N LEU A 165 -3.62 -10.01 -21.79
CA LEU A 165 -3.30 -8.73 -22.40
C LEU A 165 -3.48 -7.56 -21.42
N GLU A 166 -4.57 -7.56 -20.65
CA GLU A 166 -4.84 -6.51 -19.64
C GLU A 166 -3.80 -6.58 -18.53
N ARG A 167 -3.42 -7.78 -18.08
CA ARG A 167 -2.32 -7.98 -17.11
C ARG A 167 -0.98 -7.50 -17.64
N THR A 168 -0.66 -7.80 -18.90
CA THR A 168 0.57 -7.34 -19.55
C THR A 168 0.63 -5.81 -19.56
N ILE A 169 -0.47 -5.16 -19.99
CA ILE A 169 -0.56 -3.71 -20.04
C ILE A 169 -0.49 -3.09 -18.64
N PHE A 170 -1.12 -3.69 -17.63
CA PHE A 170 -0.98 -3.26 -16.23
C PHE A 170 0.49 -3.19 -15.82
N GLY A 171 1.26 -4.26 -16.07
CA GLY A 171 2.71 -4.26 -15.83
C GLY A 171 3.43 -3.14 -16.58
N GLU A 172 3.15 -2.96 -17.87
CA GLU A 172 3.73 -1.91 -18.72
C GLU A 172 3.40 -0.49 -18.20
N GLN A 173 2.22 -0.29 -17.59
CA GLN A 173 1.84 1.01 -17.02
C GLN A 173 2.56 1.31 -15.71
N TRP A 174 2.73 0.33 -14.83
CA TRP A 174 3.21 0.57 -13.48
C TRP A 174 4.72 0.35 -13.29
N LEU A 175 5.38 -0.50 -14.08
CA LEU A 175 6.84 -0.67 -14.00
C LEU A 175 7.62 0.65 -14.16
N PRO A 176 7.28 1.56 -15.10
CA PRO A 176 7.96 2.85 -15.20
C PRO A 176 7.48 3.90 -14.18
N ARG A 177 6.37 3.65 -13.47
CA ARG A 177 5.74 4.57 -12.50
C ARG A 177 5.88 4.10 -11.06
N ARG A 178 7.02 3.50 -10.74
CA ARG A 178 7.28 3.01 -9.38
C ARG A 178 7.17 4.15 -8.37
N PRO A 179 6.41 3.96 -7.26
CA PRO A 179 6.31 4.96 -6.21
C PRO A 179 7.63 5.11 -5.46
N VAL A 180 7.87 6.32 -4.93
CA VAL A 180 9.04 6.60 -4.11
C VAL A 180 8.76 6.11 -2.68
N VAL A 181 8.95 4.80 -2.46
CA VAL A 181 8.81 4.12 -1.17
C VAL A 181 10.01 3.20 -0.95
N ARG A 182 10.23 2.76 0.29
CA ARG A 182 11.25 1.76 0.58
C ARG A 182 10.70 0.36 0.32
N PHE A 183 11.00 -0.23 -0.83
CA PHE A 183 10.65 -1.61 -1.11
C PHE A 183 11.39 -2.57 -0.18
N ILE A 184 10.67 -3.55 0.33
CA ILE A 184 11.17 -4.67 1.13
C ILE A 184 11.29 -5.90 0.26
N ASP A 185 10.29 -6.14 -0.60
CA ASP A 185 10.31 -7.13 -1.67
C ASP A 185 9.53 -6.56 -2.86
N ASP A 186 10.17 -6.48 -4.02
CA ASP A 186 9.58 -5.96 -5.25
C ASP A 186 9.66 -6.95 -6.42
N THR A 187 9.95 -8.21 -6.13
CA THR A 187 10.14 -9.26 -7.14
C THR A 187 8.89 -9.51 -7.98
N GLY A 188 7.71 -9.32 -7.40
CA GLY A 188 6.42 -9.45 -8.07
C GLY A 188 5.74 -8.12 -8.44
N TYR A 189 6.45 -6.96 -8.28
CA TYR A 189 5.86 -5.66 -8.59
C TYR A 189 5.46 -5.55 -10.07
N PRO A 190 4.28 -5.02 -10.41
CA PRO A 190 3.31 -4.31 -9.58
C PRO A 190 2.13 -5.18 -9.06
N PHE A 191 2.22 -6.50 -9.12
CA PHE A 191 1.12 -7.41 -8.76
C PHE A 191 1.13 -7.76 -7.26
N GLN A 192 2.25 -8.35 -6.80
CA GLN A 192 2.49 -8.64 -5.39
C GLN A 192 3.83 -8.05 -4.96
N TYR A 193 3.88 -7.37 -3.83
CA TYR A 193 5.11 -6.74 -3.33
C TYR A 193 4.92 -6.23 -1.90
N ALA A 194 6.02 -5.86 -1.27
CA ALA A 194 6.01 -5.25 0.05
C ALA A 194 6.92 -4.02 0.11
N PHE A 195 6.49 -3.04 0.87
CA PHE A 195 7.26 -1.82 1.12
C PHE A 195 7.05 -1.34 2.54
N SER A 196 7.94 -0.48 3.02
CA SER A 196 7.74 0.22 4.29
C SER A 196 7.58 1.72 4.07
N PHE A 197 6.79 2.32 4.93
CA PHE A 197 6.65 3.76 5.05
C PHE A 197 6.59 4.12 6.55
N GLY A 198 7.60 4.83 7.05
CA GLY A 198 7.83 4.91 8.48
C GLY A 198 8.04 3.52 9.11
N ASP A 199 7.41 3.28 10.26
CA ASP A 199 7.50 2.02 11.01
C ASP A 199 6.39 1.02 10.63
N ILE A 200 5.78 1.18 9.45
CA ILE A 200 4.69 0.34 8.97
C ILE A 200 5.14 -0.46 7.76
N LEU A 201 4.89 -1.76 7.80
CA LEU A 201 5.02 -2.67 6.67
C LEU A 201 3.70 -2.73 5.90
N PHE A 202 3.74 -2.43 4.62
CA PHE A 202 2.62 -2.55 3.69
C PHE A 202 2.87 -3.70 2.71
N ILE A 203 1.85 -4.52 2.48
CA ILE A 203 1.95 -5.72 1.64
C ILE A 203 0.79 -5.72 0.65
N ALA A 204 1.10 -5.68 -0.65
CA ALA A 204 0.15 -5.80 -1.75
C ALA A 204 0.01 -7.25 -2.19
N LEU A 205 -1.24 -7.71 -2.38
CA LEU A 205 -1.56 -9.05 -2.87
C LEU A 205 -2.24 -8.98 -4.24
N ASP A 206 -1.98 -9.96 -5.09
CA ASP A 206 -2.62 -10.13 -6.41
C ASP A 206 -3.92 -10.94 -6.29
N ALA A 207 -4.94 -10.37 -5.69
CA ALA A 207 -6.24 -11.02 -5.50
C ALA A 207 -7.28 -10.45 -6.47
N THR A 208 -7.28 -10.94 -7.71
CA THR A 208 -8.18 -10.51 -8.80
C THR A 208 -9.16 -11.58 -9.26
N THR A 209 -9.14 -12.77 -8.62
CA THR A 209 -10.07 -13.89 -8.87
C THR A 209 -10.72 -14.33 -7.58
N VAL A 210 -11.95 -14.81 -7.69
CA VAL A 210 -12.68 -15.39 -6.55
C VAL A 210 -12.01 -16.68 -6.08
N GLY A 211 -11.94 -16.87 -4.77
CA GLY A 211 -11.35 -18.06 -4.15
C GLY A 211 -9.94 -17.78 -3.60
N ARG A 212 -9.33 -18.84 -3.10
CA ARG A 212 -8.03 -18.79 -2.42
C ARG A 212 -6.91 -18.25 -3.29
N LEU A 213 -5.98 -17.54 -2.68
CA LEU A 213 -4.75 -17.15 -3.35
C LEU A 213 -3.94 -18.37 -3.81
N PRO A 214 -3.15 -18.26 -4.90
CA PRO A 214 -2.22 -19.29 -5.30
C PRO A 214 -1.24 -19.67 -4.18
N GLU A 215 -0.88 -20.96 -4.08
CA GLU A 215 0.04 -21.42 -3.02
C GLU A 215 1.43 -20.77 -3.12
N THR A 216 1.84 -20.37 -4.31
CA THR A 216 3.07 -19.59 -4.51
C THR A 216 3.03 -18.25 -3.79
N GLU A 217 1.92 -17.52 -3.90
CA GLU A 217 1.70 -16.23 -3.24
C GLU A 217 1.53 -16.42 -1.72
N MET A 218 0.79 -17.44 -1.29
CA MET A 218 0.65 -17.79 0.12
C MET A 218 2.00 -18.14 0.77
N THR A 219 2.87 -18.84 0.04
CA THR A 219 4.22 -19.18 0.51
C THR A 219 5.10 -17.93 0.62
N TRP A 220 5.06 -17.07 -0.39
CA TRP A 220 5.75 -15.77 -0.38
C TRP A 220 5.29 -14.91 0.80
N LEU A 221 3.98 -14.75 0.99
CA LEU A 221 3.42 -13.94 2.08
C LEU A 221 3.85 -14.48 3.45
N ARG A 222 3.83 -15.81 3.63
CA ARG A 222 4.25 -16.46 4.87
C ARG A 222 5.72 -16.18 5.18
N GLN A 223 6.60 -16.29 4.18
CA GLN A 223 8.02 -16.02 4.31
C GLN A 223 8.28 -14.53 4.60
N LEU A 224 7.63 -13.64 3.86
CA LEU A 224 7.74 -12.20 4.05
C LEU A 224 7.37 -11.78 5.47
N LEU A 225 6.20 -12.20 5.95
CA LEU A 225 5.72 -11.90 7.29
C LEU A 225 6.60 -12.48 8.39
N ALA A 226 7.13 -13.70 8.20
CA ALA A 226 8.04 -14.33 9.16
C ALA A 226 9.40 -13.61 9.22
N THR A 227 9.92 -13.15 8.08
CA THR A 227 11.26 -12.57 7.98
C THR A 227 11.26 -11.09 8.35
N HIS A 228 10.30 -10.33 7.85
CA HIS A 228 10.28 -8.86 7.96
C HIS A 228 9.19 -8.32 8.89
N GLY A 229 8.12 -9.09 9.13
CA GLY A 229 7.04 -8.65 10.01
C GLY A 229 7.50 -8.14 11.38
N PRO A 230 8.41 -8.85 12.09
CA PRO A 230 8.90 -8.43 13.40
C PRO A 230 9.66 -7.09 13.44
N ASP A 231 10.18 -6.64 12.30
CA ASP A 231 10.98 -5.41 12.21
C ASP A 231 10.09 -4.13 12.23
N TYR A 232 8.76 -4.29 12.12
CA TYR A 232 7.82 -3.17 12.01
C TYR A 232 6.82 -3.16 13.16
N GLN A 233 6.46 -1.97 13.61
CA GLN A 233 5.46 -1.81 14.66
C GLN A 233 4.07 -2.24 14.17
N ARG A 234 3.74 -1.92 12.91
CA ARG A 234 2.44 -2.18 12.30
C ARG A 234 2.56 -2.89 10.97
N ARG A 235 1.55 -3.68 10.63
CA ARG A 235 1.45 -4.43 9.36
C ARG A 235 0.08 -4.21 8.75
N VAL A 236 0.10 -3.75 7.49
CA VAL A 236 -1.09 -3.48 6.68
C VAL A 236 -1.00 -4.32 5.41
N VAL A 237 -2.01 -5.12 5.16
CA VAL A 237 -2.15 -5.88 3.91
C VAL A 237 -3.25 -5.25 3.08
N PHE A 238 -3.09 -5.21 1.78
CA PHE A 238 -4.13 -4.71 0.88
C PHE A 238 -4.22 -5.53 -0.41
N SER A 239 -5.42 -5.67 -0.90
CA SER A 239 -5.75 -6.38 -2.13
C SER A 239 -7.00 -5.79 -2.76
N HIS A 240 -7.41 -6.31 -3.92
CA HIS A 240 -8.69 -5.92 -4.50
C HIS A 240 -9.85 -6.69 -3.90
N LEU A 241 -9.86 -8.03 -4.01
CA LEU A 241 -10.93 -8.83 -3.43
C LEU A 241 -10.83 -8.84 -1.90
N PRO A 242 -11.96 -8.73 -1.18
CA PRO A 242 -11.99 -8.88 0.26
C PRO A 242 -11.75 -10.34 0.67
N LEU A 243 -11.23 -10.53 1.88
CA LEU A 243 -11.13 -11.88 2.45
C LEU A 243 -12.50 -12.45 2.78
N TRP A 244 -13.39 -11.63 3.31
CA TRP A 244 -14.75 -12.01 3.70
C TRP A 244 -15.81 -11.10 3.07
N PRO A 245 -17.01 -11.62 2.77
CA PRO A 245 -18.05 -10.84 2.13
C PRO A 245 -18.72 -9.88 3.10
N PHE A 246 -18.99 -8.64 2.64
CA PHE A 246 -19.68 -7.63 3.44
C PHE A 246 -20.73 -6.84 2.64
N ALA A 247 -20.78 -6.97 1.29
CA ALA A 247 -21.75 -6.27 0.46
C ALA A 247 -22.80 -7.20 -0.16
N ARG A 248 -24.03 -6.71 -0.21
CA ARG A 248 -25.20 -7.38 -0.81
C ARG A 248 -25.05 -7.53 -2.32
N GLY A 249 -25.25 -8.73 -2.83
CA GLY A 249 -25.08 -9.11 -4.22
C GLY A 249 -23.63 -9.45 -4.58
N ARG A 250 -22.72 -9.51 -3.59
CA ARG A 250 -21.33 -9.92 -3.71
C ARG A 250 -20.95 -11.03 -2.71
N GLU A 251 -21.95 -11.70 -2.15
CA GLU A 251 -21.76 -12.72 -1.11
C GLU A 251 -20.95 -13.95 -1.57
N ARG A 252 -20.66 -14.04 -2.87
CA ARG A 252 -19.85 -15.13 -3.45
C ARG A 252 -18.56 -14.64 -4.12
N GLU A 253 -18.26 -13.36 -4.02
CA GLU A 253 -17.13 -12.72 -4.70
C GLU A 253 -16.08 -12.25 -3.70
N PHE A 254 -15.35 -13.17 -3.13
CA PHE A 254 -14.35 -12.96 -2.08
C PHE A 254 -13.29 -14.08 -2.09
N ILE A 255 -12.22 -13.91 -1.34
CA ILE A 255 -11.10 -14.89 -1.24
C ILE A 255 -11.54 -16.13 -0.46
N GLY A 256 -12.17 -15.97 0.71
CA GLY A 256 -12.75 -17.08 1.47
C GLY A 256 -11.75 -18.08 2.01
N ASP A 257 -10.57 -17.62 2.46
CA ASP A 257 -9.52 -18.51 2.94
C ASP A 257 -9.23 -18.34 4.44
N PRO A 258 -9.70 -19.27 5.30
CA PRO A 258 -9.41 -19.23 6.73
C PRO A 258 -7.92 -19.46 7.04
N VAL A 259 -7.15 -20.07 6.13
CA VAL A 259 -5.69 -20.23 6.31
C VAL A 259 -4.99 -18.90 6.14
N LEU A 260 -5.42 -18.10 5.18
CA LEU A 260 -4.93 -16.72 5.03
C LEU A 260 -5.27 -15.89 6.28
N GLN A 261 -6.51 -15.95 6.78
CA GLN A 261 -6.87 -15.23 8.01
C GLN A 261 -5.98 -15.64 9.18
N ALA A 262 -5.83 -16.93 9.44
CA ALA A 262 -4.99 -17.43 10.52
C ALA A 262 -3.51 -17.00 10.38
N LEU A 263 -3.00 -16.89 9.15
CA LEU A 263 -1.67 -16.35 8.89
C LEU A 263 -1.57 -14.87 9.26
N LEU A 264 -2.54 -14.06 8.84
CA LEU A 264 -2.59 -12.62 9.15
C LEU A 264 -2.69 -12.37 10.66
N GLU A 265 -3.57 -13.10 11.36
CA GLU A 265 -3.73 -13.06 12.82
C GLU A 265 -2.42 -13.39 13.53
N LYS A 266 -1.82 -14.52 13.19
CA LYS A 266 -0.54 -14.98 13.78
C LYS A 266 0.59 -13.99 13.55
N ALA A 267 0.62 -13.32 12.41
CA ALA A 267 1.63 -12.34 12.07
C ALA A 267 1.34 -10.95 12.68
N GLY A 268 0.22 -10.76 13.36
CA GLY A 268 -0.19 -9.49 13.94
C GLY A 268 -0.48 -8.43 12.89
N VAL A 269 -1.08 -8.81 11.78
CA VAL A 269 -1.59 -7.85 10.77
C VAL A 269 -2.79 -7.13 11.39
N GLU A 270 -2.73 -5.80 11.44
CA GLU A 270 -3.78 -4.98 12.05
C GLU A 270 -4.88 -4.61 11.07
N LEU A 271 -4.49 -4.31 9.81
CA LEU A 271 -5.44 -3.91 8.77
C LEU A 271 -5.31 -4.79 7.52
N TYR A 272 -6.47 -5.16 6.97
CA TYR A 272 -6.61 -5.70 5.63
C TYR A 272 -7.55 -4.79 4.83
N LEU A 273 -7.01 -4.09 3.81
CA LEU A 273 -7.78 -3.15 2.98
C LEU A 273 -8.22 -3.84 1.70
N SER A 274 -9.47 -3.64 1.30
CA SER A 274 -9.99 -4.23 0.06
C SER A 274 -11.04 -3.37 -0.62
N GLY A 275 -11.17 -3.50 -1.94
CA GLY A 275 -12.19 -2.91 -2.79
C GLY A 275 -13.30 -3.88 -3.16
N HIS A 276 -13.66 -3.91 -4.46
CA HIS A 276 -14.54 -4.86 -5.14
C HIS A 276 -16.00 -4.87 -4.67
N HIS A 277 -16.24 -4.71 -3.40
CA HIS A 277 -17.59 -4.74 -2.82
C HIS A 277 -18.30 -3.39 -2.85
N HIS A 278 -17.61 -2.31 -3.22
CA HIS A 278 -18.17 -0.97 -3.42
C HIS A 278 -18.98 -0.46 -2.22
N ALA A 279 -18.57 -0.80 -1.01
CA ALA A 279 -19.20 -0.36 0.23
C ALA A 279 -18.15 -0.17 1.33
N PHE A 280 -18.28 0.88 2.12
CA PHE A 280 -17.39 1.09 3.25
C PHE A 280 -17.88 0.30 4.46
N TYR A 281 -17.01 -0.53 5.02
CA TYR A 281 -17.24 -1.21 6.28
C TYR A 281 -15.94 -1.58 7.00
N PRO A 282 -15.71 -1.08 8.23
CA PRO A 282 -14.57 -1.47 9.07
C PRO A 282 -14.99 -2.64 9.98
N GLY A 283 -14.82 -3.88 9.52
CA GLY A 283 -15.23 -5.08 10.24
C GLY A 283 -14.05 -5.81 10.86
N VAL A 284 -14.22 -6.41 12.04
CA VAL A 284 -13.20 -7.18 12.75
C VAL A 284 -13.59 -8.65 12.79
N SER A 285 -12.64 -9.51 12.51
CA SER A 285 -12.69 -10.95 12.78
C SER A 285 -11.29 -11.43 13.16
N GLY A 286 -11.17 -12.24 14.22
CA GLY A 286 -9.89 -12.82 14.65
C GLY A 286 -8.77 -11.82 14.98
N GLY A 287 -9.14 -10.58 15.40
CA GLY A 287 -8.15 -9.54 15.70
C GLY A 287 -7.63 -8.74 14.51
N VAL A 288 -7.95 -9.11 13.28
CA VAL A 288 -7.66 -8.35 12.06
C VAL A 288 -8.85 -7.45 11.74
N THR A 289 -8.58 -6.18 11.41
CA THR A 289 -9.61 -5.27 10.92
C THR A 289 -9.62 -5.26 9.40
N PHE A 290 -10.71 -5.72 8.83
CA PHE A 290 -10.99 -5.73 7.40
C PHE A 290 -11.70 -4.42 7.03
N VAL A 291 -11.02 -3.51 6.34
CA VAL A 291 -11.60 -2.23 5.91
C VAL A 291 -11.99 -2.33 4.44
N GLY A 292 -13.27 -2.63 4.21
CA GLY A 292 -13.86 -2.58 2.87
C GLY A 292 -13.96 -1.14 2.39
N GLN A 293 -13.53 -0.88 1.16
CA GLN A 293 -13.58 0.44 0.55
C GLN A 293 -14.89 0.63 -0.25
N ALA A 294 -15.47 1.82 -0.14
CA ALA A 294 -16.50 2.23 -1.08
C ALA A 294 -15.88 2.57 -2.44
N CYS A 295 -16.68 2.51 -3.49
CA CYS A 295 -16.26 2.96 -4.82
C CYS A 295 -16.22 4.48 -4.92
N LEU A 296 -15.40 4.99 -5.84
CA LEU A 296 -15.44 6.38 -6.27
C LEU A 296 -16.16 6.54 -7.63
N GLY A 297 -16.01 5.58 -8.54
CA GLY A 297 -16.58 5.59 -9.88
C GLY A 297 -17.81 4.69 -10.04
N ALA A 298 -17.61 3.38 -9.92
CA ALA A 298 -18.67 2.38 -10.12
C ALA A 298 -19.83 2.51 -9.11
N GLY A 299 -20.95 1.83 -9.37
CA GLY A 299 -22.17 1.96 -8.57
C GLY A 299 -22.03 1.47 -7.13
N PRO A 300 -22.32 2.29 -6.13
CA PRO A 300 -22.22 1.92 -4.73
C PRO A 300 -23.23 0.82 -4.36
N ARG A 301 -22.86 -0.06 -3.44
CA ARG A 301 -23.67 -1.20 -3.00
C ARG A 301 -24.19 -1.02 -1.58
N ARG A 302 -25.12 -1.91 -1.19
CA ARG A 302 -25.60 -2.02 0.18
C ARG A 302 -24.70 -2.96 0.97
N LEU A 303 -24.50 -2.69 2.23
CA LEU A 303 -23.97 -3.69 3.16
C LEU A 303 -24.98 -4.83 3.36
N ILE A 304 -24.49 -6.03 3.63
CA ILE A 304 -25.34 -7.15 4.06
C ILE A 304 -26.08 -6.72 5.34
N GLY A 305 -27.38 -6.97 5.37
CA GLY A 305 -28.24 -6.58 6.50
C GLY A 305 -28.74 -5.14 6.49
N THR A 306 -28.46 -4.33 5.43
CA THR A 306 -28.93 -2.95 5.32
C THR A 306 -29.73 -2.70 4.05
N GLU A 307 -30.57 -1.65 4.07
CA GLU A 307 -31.31 -1.20 2.90
C GLU A 307 -30.68 0.04 2.27
N ASN A 308 -29.83 0.77 2.96
CA ASN A 308 -29.17 1.96 2.45
C ASN A 308 -27.91 1.56 1.66
N ARG A 309 -27.65 2.26 0.55
CA ARG A 309 -26.41 2.13 -0.21
C ARG A 309 -25.27 2.84 0.55
N SER A 310 -24.10 2.24 0.58
CA SER A 310 -22.90 2.93 1.02
C SER A 310 -22.65 4.17 0.15
N PRO A 311 -22.38 5.34 0.72
CA PRO A 311 -22.00 6.49 -0.09
C PRO A 311 -20.67 6.23 -0.81
N ARG A 312 -20.46 6.86 -1.97
CA ARG A 312 -19.14 6.92 -2.57
C ARG A 312 -18.20 7.64 -1.61
N SER A 313 -17.05 7.06 -1.34
CA SER A 313 -16.08 7.63 -0.38
C SER A 313 -14.66 7.16 -0.66
N PHE A 314 -13.68 7.94 -0.21
CA PHE A 314 -12.32 7.48 0.01
C PHE A 314 -12.03 7.43 1.51
N THR A 315 -11.09 6.59 1.92
CA THR A 315 -10.73 6.44 3.32
C THR A 315 -9.41 7.15 3.61
N LEU A 316 -9.32 7.87 4.73
CA LEU A 316 -8.07 8.35 5.30
C LEU A 316 -7.74 7.51 6.53
N LEU A 317 -6.58 6.90 6.53
CA LEU A 317 -5.98 6.22 7.66
C LEU A 317 -4.96 7.16 8.31
N GLU A 318 -5.02 7.30 9.62
CA GLU A 318 -4.01 8.02 10.40
C GLU A 318 -3.45 7.06 11.44
N PHE A 319 -2.13 7.05 11.59
CA PHE A 319 -1.39 6.12 12.43
C PHE A 319 -0.69 6.83 13.59
N PRO A 320 -1.44 7.35 14.59
CA PRO A 320 -0.81 7.79 15.84
C PRO A 320 -0.25 6.57 16.62
N ALA A 321 0.51 6.83 17.68
CA ALA A 321 1.23 5.78 18.40
C ALA A 321 0.31 4.70 18.99
N GLU A 322 -0.86 5.09 19.48
CA GLU A 322 -1.71 4.20 20.31
C GLU A 322 -2.85 3.53 19.52
N ASP A 323 -3.37 4.17 18.47
CA ASP A 323 -4.52 3.70 17.72
C ASP A 323 -4.31 3.85 16.20
N ILE A 324 -5.28 3.39 15.42
CA ILE A 324 -5.41 3.70 13.99
C ILE A 324 -6.76 4.39 13.82
N ARG A 325 -6.75 5.57 13.21
CA ARG A 325 -7.98 6.31 12.91
C ARG A 325 -8.37 6.08 11.47
N VAL A 326 -9.62 5.70 11.28
CA VAL A 326 -10.18 5.39 9.97
C VAL A 326 -11.33 6.35 9.68
N THR A 327 -11.15 7.21 8.69
CA THR A 327 -12.17 8.20 8.29
C THR A 327 -12.55 7.98 6.85
N ALA A 328 -13.80 7.63 6.56
CA ALA A 328 -14.32 7.59 5.20
C ALA A 328 -14.98 8.94 4.87
N PHE A 329 -14.39 9.69 3.94
CA PHE A 329 -14.92 10.96 3.44
C PHE A 329 -15.89 10.71 2.29
N GLU A 330 -17.15 11.16 2.43
CA GLU A 330 -18.21 10.86 1.50
C GLU A 330 -18.46 11.95 0.46
N ALA A 331 -18.82 11.51 -0.77
CA ALA A 331 -19.28 12.37 -1.85
C ALA A 331 -20.57 13.12 -1.47
N PRO A 332 -20.91 14.25 -2.15
CA PRO A 332 -20.23 14.77 -3.35
C PRO A 332 -19.00 15.65 -3.06
N HIS A 333 -18.86 16.20 -1.88
CA HIS A 333 -17.85 17.22 -1.59
C HIS A 333 -16.69 16.70 -0.74
N PHE A 334 -16.79 15.47 -0.22
CA PHE A 334 -15.76 14.85 0.65
C PHE A 334 -15.37 15.69 1.85
N GLN A 335 -16.34 16.43 2.40
CA GLN A 335 -16.22 17.21 3.62
C GLN A 335 -16.87 16.49 4.80
N SER A 336 -17.97 15.76 4.55
CA SER A 336 -18.63 14.90 5.52
C SER A 336 -17.93 13.55 5.63
N GLN A 337 -18.14 12.90 6.76
CA GLN A 337 -17.63 11.55 7.05
C GLN A 337 -18.79 10.58 7.12
N VAL A 338 -18.55 9.34 6.74
CA VAL A 338 -19.48 8.24 6.99
C VAL A 338 -19.62 8.06 8.51
N ASP A 339 -20.86 8.20 8.99
CA ASP A 339 -21.16 7.97 10.40
C ASP A 339 -21.20 6.46 10.68
N TRP A 340 -20.27 5.98 11.47
CA TRP A 340 -20.18 4.56 11.82
C TRP A 340 -21.40 4.08 12.59
N SER A 341 -22.07 4.94 13.36
CA SER A 341 -23.27 4.55 14.11
C SER A 341 -24.45 4.12 13.21
N LEU A 342 -24.41 4.53 11.92
CA LEU A 342 -25.38 4.13 10.91
C LEU A 342 -25.01 2.83 10.17
N LEU A 343 -23.79 2.32 10.38
CA LEU A 343 -23.36 1.03 9.84
C LEU A 343 -23.89 -0.11 10.75
N PRO A 344 -24.14 -1.30 10.19
CA PRO A 344 -24.53 -2.45 11.01
C PRO A 344 -23.46 -2.78 12.05
N GLU A 345 -23.87 -3.16 13.24
CA GLU A 345 -22.95 -3.62 14.29
C GLU A 345 -22.21 -4.88 13.85
N TYR A 346 -22.93 -5.78 13.20
CA TYR A 346 -22.43 -7.04 12.65
C TYR A 346 -22.80 -7.20 11.19
N ILE A 347 -21.90 -7.77 10.43
CA ILE A 347 -22.21 -8.38 9.14
C ILE A 347 -22.14 -9.88 9.30
N HIS A 348 -23.30 -10.53 9.16
CA HIS A 348 -23.42 -11.98 9.17
C HIS A 348 -23.50 -12.49 7.73
N SER A 349 -22.58 -13.34 7.36
CA SER A 349 -22.59 -14.06 6.09
C SER A 349 -22.45 -15.57 6.33
N SER A 350 -22.64 -16.39 5.28
CA SER A 350 -22.37 -17.82 5.39
C SER A 350 -20.89 -18.16 5.57
N ALA A 351 -20.00 -17.20 5.31
CA ALA A 351 -18.54 -17.40 5.33
C ALA A 351 -17.88 -16.86 6.61
N ALA A 352 -18.37 -15.75 7.14
CA ALA A 352 -17.80 -15.09 8.32
C ALA A 352 -18.79 -14.17 9.01
N GLU A 353 -18.46 -13.84 10.24
CA GLU A 353 -19.06 -12.75 11.01
C GLU A 353 -18.02 -11.65 11.17
N LEU A 354 -18.42 -10.41 10.87
CA LEU A 354 -17.59 -9.22 11.02
C LEU A 354 -18.26 -8.28 12.02
N LEU A 355 -17.62 -8.04 13.15
CA LEU A 355 -18.04 -7.05 14.15
C LEU A 355 -17.50 -5.67 13.74
N ARG A 356 -18.31 -4.63 13.80
CA ARG A 356 -17.83 -3.26 13.53
C ARG A 356 -16.71 -2.86 14.51
N ALA A 357 -15.62 -2.30 13.98
CA ALA A 357 -14.35 -2.17 14.69
C ALA A 357 -14.40 -1.32 15.96
N ASP A 358 -15.27 -0.30 16.03
CA ASP A 358 -15.45 0.54 17.22
C ASP A 358 -16.10 -0.20 18.40
N LEU A 359 -16.75 -1.34 18.14
CA LEU A 359 -17.38 -2.19 19.12
C LEU A 359 -16.48 -3.34 19.59
N ALA A 360 -15.39 -3.61 18.86
CA ALA A 360 -14.49 -4.71 19.16
C ALA A 360 -13.57 -4.38 20.34
N GLN A 361 -13.49 -5.31 21.31
CA GLN A 361 -12.57 -5.19 22.43
C GLN A 361 -11.14 -5.55 22.00
N GLY A 362 -10.16 -4.83 22.53
CA GLY A 362 -8.74 -5.09 22.27
C GLY A 362 -8.25 -4.66 20.88
N VAL A 363 -9.11 -4.05 20.05
CA VAL A 363 -8.75 -3.52 18.75
C VAL A 363 -8.56 -2.01 18.86
N ALA A 364 -7.40 -1.53 18.45
CA ALA A 364 -7.04 -0.11 18.53
C ALA A 364 -7.44 0.65 17.25
N ILE A 365 -8.66 0.41 16.75
CA ILE A 365 -9.20 1.09 15.56
C ILE A 365 -10.35 1.99 15.99
N ARG A 366 -10.34 3.25 15.55
CA ARG A 366 -11.37 4.24 15.91
C ARG A 366 -11.81 5.03 14.68
N PRO A 367 -13.07 5.54 14.68
CA PRO A 367 -13.47 6.57 13.76
C PRO A 367 -12.53 7.79 13.89
N GLY A 368 -12.06 8.32 12.75
CA GLY A 368 -11.22 9.51 12.77
C GLY A 368 -12.05 10.76 13.12
N THR A 369 -11.40 11.71 13.78
CA THR A 369 -11.96 13.05 13.98
C THR A 369 -11.31 13.98 12.97
N THR A 370 -12.11 14.79 12.28
CA THR A 370 -11.60 15.72 11.25
C THR A 370 -10.68 16.75 11.89
N VAL A 371 -9.37 16.57 11.78
CA VAL A 371 -8.41 17.64 12.06
C VAL A 371 -7.90 18.13 10.70
N THR A 372 -8.34 19.31 10.30
CA THR A 372 -7.72 20.03 9.18
C THR A 372 -6.31 20.43 9.62
N ARG A 373 -5.27 19.93 8.94
CA ARG A 373 -3.93 20.51 9.09
C ARG A 373 -4.00 22.00 8.75
N PRO A 374 -3.49 22.91 9.60
CA PRO A 374 -3.31 24.28 9.15
C PRO A 374 -2.32 24.27 7.98
N LEU A 375 -2.65 24.97 6.91
CA LEU A 375 -1.76 25.18 5.78
C LEU A 375 -0.50 25.86 6.32
N SER A 376 0.64 25.17 6.28
CA SER A 376 1.94 25.79 6.48
C SER A 376 2.19 26.69 5.26
N HIS A 377 2.11 28.01 5.48
CA HIS A 377 2.47 29.04 4.50
C HIS A 377 4.00 29.10 4.29
#